data_806e6ebd8e17bde67ff25eb8bd608200
#
_entry.id   806e6ebd8e17bde67ff25eb8bd608200
#
_cell.length_a   1.000
_cell.length_b   1.000
_cell.length_c   1.000
_cell.angle_alpha   90.00
_cell.angle_beta   90.00
_cell.angle_gamma   90.00
#
_symmetry.space_group_name_H-M   'P 1'
#
loop_
_entity.id
_entity.type
_entity.pdbx_description
1 polymer ?
#
loop_
_entity_poly.entity_id
_entity_poly.type
_entity_poly.pdbx_seq_one_letter_code
_entity_poly.pdbx_strand_id
1 'polypeptide(L)'
;TFESFKNTSAAFLDGQIKQLIFYAKARRYNSTLEAALAETEVPVSVYRNLIDAVNANLEYLHKYIALRKKLTGSEELHMYDLYTPIISDADKEIPYEKAKEIIIEALQPLGEDYIKVLTEGFNNRWIDVYENEGKRGGAYSAGGDPHPYVLLNQKDTLDSMFTIAHE
;
A
#
# COMPACT_ATOMS: atom_id res chain seq x y z
N THR A 1 17.17 4.43 19.89
CA THR A 1 17.38 3.79 18.59
C THR A 1 16.76 2.41 18.58
N PHE A 2 16.44 1.85 17.40
CA PHE A 2 15.89 0.47 17.27
C PHE A 2 16.82 -0.58 17.89
N GLU A 3 18.11 -0.38 17.85
CA GLU A 3 19.10 -1.28 18.44
C GLU A 3 18.95 -1.46 19.95
N SER A 4 18.52 -0.41 20.66
CA SER A 4 18.25 -0.49 22.10
C SER A 4 17.12 -1.47 22.45
N PHE A 5 16.23 -1.76 21.51
CA PHE A 5 15.11 -2.67 21.67
C PHE A 5 15.30 -4.03 20.98
N LYS A 6 16.50 -4.32 20.47
CA LYS A 6 16.77 -5.55 19.70
C LYS A 6 16.32 -6.83 20.41
N ASN A 7 16.69 -6.98 21.68
CA ASN A 7 16.33 -8.17 22.46
C ASN A 7 14.84 -8.24 22.74
N THR A 8 14.19 -7.11 23.00
CA THR A 8 12.75 -7.02 23.21
C THR A 8 12.01 -7.40 21.92
N SER A 9 12.43 -6.84 20.78
CA SER A 9 11.85 -7.16 19.48
C SER A 9 12.03 -8.65 19.11
N ALA A 10 13.20 -9.22 19.41
CA ALA A 10 13.45 -10.64 19.21
C ALA A 10 12.54 -11.53 20.09
N ALA A 11 12.32 -11.14 21.33
CA ALA A 11 11.41 -11.87 22.23
C ALA A 11 9.95 -11.79 21.77
N PHE A 12 9.49 -10.64 21.26
CA PHE A 12 8.16 -10.52 20.67
C PHE A 12 8.00 -11.39 19.44
N LEU A 13 8.99 -11.39 18.55
CA LEU A 13 8.96 -12.24 17.34
C LEU A 13 8.92 -13.72 17.70
N ASP A 14 9.77 -14.16 18.65
CA ASP A 14 9.78 -15.53 19.14
C ASP A 14 8.43 -15.93 19.75
N GLY A 15 7.84 -15.06 20.56
CA GLY A 15 6.51 -15.25 21.13
C GLY A 15 5.43 -15.40 20.07
N GLN A 16 5.44 -14.54 19.04
CA GLN A 16 4.52 -14.61 17.92
C GLN A 16 4.66 -15.92 17.13
N ILE A 17 5.90 -16.33 16.85
CA ILE A 17 6.17 -17.61 16.15
C ILE A 17 5.64 -18.80 16.97
N LYS A 18 5.92 -18.82 18.27
CA LYS A 18 5.44 -19.89 19.16
C LYS A 18 3.90 -19.94 19.23
N GLN A 19 3.25 -18.80 19.27
CA GLN A 19 1.79 -18.71 19.23
C GLN A 19 1.23 -19.31 17.94
N LEU A 20 1.79 -18.96 16.77
CA LEU A 20 1.37 -19.52 15.49
C LEU A 20 1.57 -21.04 15.44
N ILE A 21 2.72 -21.54 15.95
CA ILE A 21 3.00 -22.96 16.04
C ILE A 21 1.99 -23.66 16.96
N PHE A 22 1.66 -23.07 18.09
CA PHE A 22 0.65 -23.60 19.01
C PHE A 22 -0.70 -23.75 18.34
N TYR A 23 -1.19 -22.71 17.69
CA TYR A 23 -2.48 -22.74 16.99
C TYR A 23 -2.52 -23.75 15.84
N ALA A 24 -1.45 -23.82 15.04
CA ALA A 24 -1.36 -24.80 13.97
C ALA A 24 -1.45 -26.24 14.53
N LYS A 25 -0.68 -26.55 15.58
CA LYS A 25 -0.70 -27.86 16.23
C LYS A 25 -2.04 -28.19 16.90
N ALA A 26 -2.61 -27.25 17.64
CA ALA A 26 -3.89 -27.43 18.35
C ALA A 26 -5.04 -27.72 17.35
N ARG A 27 -4.99 -27.15 16.16
CA ARG A 27 -5.97 -27.35 15.08
C ARG A 27 -5.57 -28.45 14.10
N ARG A 28 -4.47 -29.17 14.34
CA ARG A 28 -3.96 -30.29 13.54
C ARG A 28 -3.55 -29.95 12.11
N TYR A 29 -3.09 -28.72 11.88
CA TYR A 29 -2.45 -28.37 10.62
C TYR A 29 -1.00 -28.87 10.60
N ASN A 30 -0.51 -29.22 9.41
CA ASN A 30 0.87 -29.71 9.25
C ASN A 30 1.92 -28.60 9.38
N SER A 31 1.51 -27.35 9.14
CA SER A 31 2.38 -26.17 9.23
C SER A 31 1.60 -24.91 9.60
N THR A 32 2.31 -23.88 10.05
CA THR A 32 1.75 -22.54 10.26
C THR A 32 1.28 -21.89 8.95
N LEU A 33 1.94 -22.20 7.83
CA LEU A 33 1.54 -21.76 6.51
C LEU A 33 0.20 -22.36 6.10
N GLU A 34 0.02 -23.66 6.27
CA GLU A 34 -1.25 -24.33 6.01
C GLU A 34 -2.38 -23.73 6.88
N ALA A 35 -2.11 -23.51 8.16
CA ALA A 35 -3.06 -22.89 9.07
C ALA A 35 -3.46 -21.47 8.65
N ALA A 36 -2.50 -20.67 8.17
CA ALA A 36 -2.76 -19.30 7.71
C ALA A 36 -3.58 -19.25 6.42
N LEU A 37 -3.40 -20.21 5.54
CA LEU A 37 -4.11 -20.28 4.24
C LEU A 37 -5.47 -20.97 4.34
N ALA A 38 -5.73 -21.69 5.44
CA ALA A 38 -6.98 -22.45 5.62
C ALA A 38 -8.22 -21.55 5.68
N GLU A 39 -8.12 -20.35 6.23
CA GLU A 39 -9.24 -19.41 6.34
C GLU A 39 -9.75 -18.95 4.96
N THR A 40 -8.84 -18.81 4.02
CA THR A 40 -9.15 -18.41 2.63
C THR A 40 -9.26 -19.60 1.67
N GLU A 41 -9.10 -20.83 2.19
CA GLU A 41 -9.14 -22.07 1.41
C GLU A 41 -8.11 -22.11 0.26
N VAL A 42 -7.00 -21.38 0.40
CA VAL A 42 -5.92 -21.32 -0.61
C VAL A 42 -4.96 -22.49 -0.40
N PRO A 43 -4.75 -23.35 -1.41
CA PRO A 43 -3.74 -24.42 -1.32
C PRO A 43 -2.31 -23.88 -1.13
N VAL A 44 -1.50 -24.56 -0.31
CA VAL A 44 -0.08 -24.20 -0.11
C VAL A 44 0.71 -24.14 -1.42
N SER A 45 0.32 -24.94 -2.41
CA SER A 45 0.93 -24.93 -3.75
C SER A 45 0.76 -23.57 -4.47
N VAL A 46 -0.37 -22.90 -4.29
CA VAL A 46 -0.60 -21.56 -4.89
C VAL A 46 0.38 -20.55 -4.30
N TYR A 47 0.55 -20.55 -2.98
CA TYR A 47 1.53 -19.71 -2.31
C TYR A 47 2.96 -19.94 -2.82
N ARG A 48 3.37 -21.21 -2.94
CA ARG A 48 4.69 -21.55 -3.44
C ARG A 48 4.87 -21.18 -4.91
N ASN A 49 3.87 -21.48 -5.75
CA ASN A 49 3.89 -21.14 -7.17
C ASN A 49 3.99 -19.62 -7.38
N LEU A 50 3.40 -18.80 -6.52
CA LEU A 50 3.56 -17.34 -6.60
C LEU A 50 5.03 -16.94 -6.38
N ILE A 51 5.68 -17.50 -5.37
CA ILE A 51 7.11 -17.24 -5.09
C ILE A 51 7.98 -17.69 -6.27
N ASP A 52 7.73 -18.90 -6.78
CA ASP A 52 8.49 -19.46 -7.89
C ASP A 52 8.29 -18.63 -9.16
N ALA A 53 7.07 -18.20 -9.46
CA ALA A 53 6.76 -17.35 -10.60
C ALA A 53 7.45 -15.98 -10.51
N VAL A 54 7.44 -15.35 -9.31
CA VAL A 54 8.17 -14.08 -9.10
C VAL A 54 9.68 -14.28 -9.32
N ASN A 55 10.26 -15.31 -8.71
CA ASN A 55 11.69 -15.60 -8.85
C ASN A 55 12.10 -15.90 -10.30
N ALA A 56 11.25 -16.63 -11.04
CA ALA A 56 11.50 -16.91 -12.45
C ALA A 56 11.45 -15.66 -13.35
N ASN A 57 10.83 -14.57 -12.88
CA ASN A 57 10.67 -13.33 -13.64
C ASN A 57 11.51 -12.16 -13.10
N LEU A 58 12.38 -12.37 -12.12
CA LEU A 58 13.24 -11.32 -11.57
C LEU A 58 14.13 -10.64 -12.61
N GLU A 59 14.45 -11.31 -13.70
CA GLU A 59 15.25 -10.72 -14.79
C GLU A 59 14.60 -9.45 -15.37
N TYR A 60 13.27 -9.38 -15.44
CA TYR A 60 12.56 -8.19 -15.94
C TYR A 60 12.68 -7.03 -14.96
N LEU A 61 12.59 -7.30 -13.67
CA LEU A 61 12.84 -6.31 -12.63
C LEU A 61 14.30 -5.78 -12.73
N HIS A 62 15.27 -6.68 -12.87
CA HIS A 62 16.68 -6.28 -13.01
C HIS A 62 16.92 -5.44 -14.27
N LYS A 63 16.27 -5.76 -15.40
CA LYS A 63 16.30 -4.93 -16.62
C LYS A 63 15.73 -3.54 -16.38
N TYR A 64 14.61 -3.44 -15.66
CA TYR A 64 14.01 -2.15 -15.29
C TYR A 64 14.93 -1.33 -14.38
N ILE A 65 15.54 -1.95 -13.37
CA ILE A 65 16.50 -1.28 -12.48
C ILE A 65 17.72 -0.78 -13.24
N ALA A 66 18.25 -1.59 -14.16
CA ALA A 66 19.35 -1.18 -15.02
C ALA A 66 18.97 0.00 -15.94
N LEU A 67 17.75 0.02 -16.47
CA LEU A 67 17.22 1.13 -17.24
C LEU A 67 17.10 2.39 -16.38
N ARG A 68 16.55 2.28 -15.16
CA ARG A 68 16.47 3.42 -14.21
C ARG A 68 17.85 4.02 -13.96
N LYS A 69 18.83 3.19 -13.63
CA LYS A 69 20.23 3.62 -13.44
C LYS A 69 20.74 4.47 -14.60
N LYS A 70 20.46 4.01 -15.82
CA LYS A 70 20.86 4.72 -17.05
C LYS A 70 20.12 6.04 -17.23
N LEU A 71 18.82 6.07 -16.96
CA LEU A 71 17.98 7.27 -17.13
C LEU A 71 18.27 8.35 -16.08
N THR A 72 18.56 7.96 -14.85
CA THR A 72 18.95 8.89 -13.77
C THR A 72 20.41 9.34 -13.85
N GLY A 73 21.24 8.72 -14.71
CA GLY A 73 22.66 9.04 -14.83
C GLY A 73 23.50 8.64 -13.60
N SER A 74 22.99 7.76 -12.73
CA SER A 74 23.66 7.37 -11.51
C SER A 74 24.81 6.40 -11.79
N GLU A 75 25.99 6.61 -11.18
CA GLU A 75 27.12 5.67 -11.28
C GLU A 75 26.85 4.39 -10.49
N GLU A 76 26.24 4.52 -9.30
CA GLU A 76 25.73 3.42 -8.49
C GLU A 76 24.27 3.68 -8.15
N LEU A 77 23.47 2.60 -8.01
CA LEU A 77 22.06 2.67 -7.65
C LEU A 77 21.86 2.00 -6.30
N HIS A 78 21.40 2.76 -5.33
CA HIS A 78 21.03 2.28 -4.00
C HIS A 78 19.52 2.12 -3.88
N MET A 79 19.05 1.44 -2.83
CA MET A 79 17.61 1.20 -2.61
C MET A 79 16.79 2.50 -2.52
N TYR A 80 17.34 3.56 -1.97
CA TYR A 80 16.67 4.87 -1.89
C TYR A 80 16.57 5.59 -3.24
N ASP A 81 17.44 5.30 -4.20
CA ASP A 81 17.40 5.90 -5.55
C ASP A 81 16.25 5.36 -6.40
N LEU A 82 15.65 4.24 -5.99
CA LEU A 82 14.49 3.67 -6.67
C LEU A 82 13.25 4.59 -6.60
N TYR A 83 13.20 5.49 -5.64
CA TYR A 83 12.11 6.45 -5.46
C TYR A 83 12.38 7.80 -6.13
N THR A 84 13.59 8.00 -6.67
CA THR A 84 13.95 9.24 -7.37
C THR A 84 13.15 9.34 -8.68
N PRO A 85 12.49 10.48 -8.96
CA PRO A 85 11.80 10.69 -10.23
C PRO A 85 12.76 10.52 -11.43
N ILE A 86 12.30 9.83 -12.48
CA ILE A 86 13.06 9.70 -13.74
C ILE A 86 12.88 10.94 -14.60
N ILE A 87 11.73 11.62 -14.46
CA ILE A 87 11.36 12.82 -15.21
C ILE A 87 11.40 13.99 -14.24
N SER A 88 12.24 14.99 -14.54
CA SER A 88 12.46 16.16 -13.68
C SER A 88 11.24 17.06 -13.51
N ASP A 89 10.27 17.03 -14.45
CA ASP A 89 9.06 17.86 -14.41
C ASP A 89 7.82 17.13 -13.87
N ALA A 90 8.00 15.96 -13.25
CA ALA A 90 6.88 15.18 -12.70
C ALA A 90 6.29 15.77 -11.40
N ASP A 91 7.00 16.69 -10.74
CA ASP A 91 6.57 17.37 -9.51
C ASP A 91 5.66 18.58 -9.82
N LYS A 92 4.57 18.37 -10.58
CA LYS A 92 3.51 19.38 -10.66
C LYS A 92 2.75 19.39 -9.35
N GLU A 93 2.63 20.58 -8.76
CA GLU A 93 1.69 20.78 -7.66
C GLU A 93 0.26 20.50 -8.13
N ILE A 94 -0.42 19.59 -7.46
CA ILE A 94 -1.82 19.24 -7.70
C ILE A 94 -2.59 19.49 -6.40
N PRO A 95 -3.08 20.70 -6.17
CA PRO A 95 -3.88 21.00 -4.99
C PRO A 95 -5.09 20.08 -4.88
N TYR A 96 -5.54 19.85 -3.64
CA TYR A 96 -6.64 18.92 -3.35
C TYR A 96 -7.89 19.17 -4.20
N GLU A 97 -8.29 20.44 -4.37
CA GLU A 97 -9.45 20.78 -5.18
C GLU A 97 -9.27 20.38 -6.65
N LYS A 98 -8.05 20.56 -7.20
CA LYS A 98 -7.74 20.11 -8.55
C LYS A 98 -7.68 18.59 -8.68
N ALA A 99 -7.16 17.90 -7.65
CA ALA A 99 -7.17 16.46 -7.59
C ALA A 99 -8.60 15.89 -7.63
N LYS A 100 -9.55 16.48 -6.89
CA LYS A 100 -10.97 16.09 -6.93
C LYS A 100 -11.56 16.18 -8.35
N GLU A 101 -11.32 17.28 -9.04
CA GLU A 101 -11.81 17.49 -10.42
C GLU A 101 -11.29 16.39 -11.35
N ILE A 102 -9.97 16.12 -11.30
CA ILE A 102 -9.32 15.11 -12.14
C ILE A 102 -9.87 13.72 -11.83
N ILE A 103 -10.03 13.38 -10.54
CA ILE A 103 -10.54 12.08 -10.12
C ILE A 103 -11.99 11.89 -10.56
N ILE A 104 -12.85 12.90 -10.37
CA ILE A 104 -14.24 12.82 -10.82
C ILE A 104 -14.31 12.61 -12.33
N GLU A 105 -13.50 13.34 -13.11
CA GLU A 105 -13.42 13.17 -14.56
C GLU A 105 -12.93 11.77 -14.95
N ALA A 106 -11.86 11.30 -14.33
CA ALA A 106 -11.24 9.99 -14.61
C ALA A 106 -12.16 8.81 -14.29
N LEU A 107 -13.03 8.94 -13.28
CA LEU A 107 -13.93 7.89 -12.83
C LEU A 107 -15.31 7.91 -13.51
N GLN A 108 -15.58 8.85 -14.43
CA GLN A 108 -16.83 8.90 -15.23
C GLN A 108 -17.24 7.54 -15.84
N PRO A 109 -16.31 6.70 -16.33
CA PRO A 109 -16.68 5.40 -16.88
C PRO A 109 -17.36 4.44 -15.88
N LEU A 110 -17.27 4.70 -14.56
CA LEU A 110 -17.96 3.91 -13.53
C LEU A 110 -19.46 4.21 -13.42
N GLY A 111 -19.94 5.25 -14.10
CA GLY A 111 -21.35 5.60 -14.19
C GLY A 111 -21.81 6.68 -13.22
N GLU A 112 -23.00 7.24 -13.53
CA GLU A 112 -23.55 8.40 -12.82
C GLU A 112 -23.79 8.14 -11.31
N ASP A 113 -24.27 6.97 -10.96
CA ASP A 113 -24.55 6.61 -9.56
C ASP A 113 -23.27 6.59 -8.72
N TYR A 114 -22.17 6.08 -9.29
CA TYR A 114 -20.87 6.10 -8.62
C TYR A 114 -20.35 7.53 -8.44
N ILE A 115 -20.41 8.34 -9.49
CA ILE A 115 -19.96 9.75 -9.45
C ILE A 115 -20.78 10.57 -8.45
N LYS A 116 -22.08 10.30 -8.33
CA LYS A 116 -22.92 10.97 -7.34
C LYS A 116 -22.45 10.70 -5.90
N VAL A 117 -22.19 9.43 -5.56
CA VAL A 117 -21.72 9.04 -4.22
C VAL A 117 -20.31 9.59 -3.96
N LEU A 118 -19.42 9.50 -4.93
CA LEU A 118 -18.08 10.07 -4.83
C LEU A 118 -18.10 11.58 -4.57
N THR A 119 -18.95 12.32 -5.31
CA THR A 119 -19.12 13.77 -5.15
C THR A 119 -19.72 14.10 -3.79
N GLU A 120 -20.65 13.30 -3.32
CA GLU A 120 -21.21 13.43 -1.97
C GLU A 120 -20.12 13.26 -0.91
N GLY A 121 -19.28 12.22 -1.02
CA GLY A 121 -18.16 11.97 -0.12
C GLY A 121 -17.18 13.14 -0.03
N PHE A 122 -16.85 13.73 -1.18
CA PHE A 122 -15.98 14.91 -1.23
C PHE A 122 -16.60 16.16 -0.57
N ASN A 123 -17.92 16.33 -0.62
CA ASN A 123 -18.59 17.54 -0.16
C ASN A 123 -19.13 17.43 1.27
N ASN A 124 -19.36 16.23 1.79
CA ASN A 124 -20.06 16.00 3.05
C ASN A 124 -19.15 15.55 4.20
N ARG A 125 -17.85 15.87 4.13
CA ARG A 125 -16.90 15.66 5.23
C ARG A 125 -16.66 14.17 5.57
N TRP A 126 -16.78 13.26 4.60
CA TRP A 126 -16.45 11.87 4.80
C TRP A 126 -14.93 11.66 4.86
N ILE A 127 -14.16 12.66 4.40
CA ILE A 127 -12.70 12.60 4.23
C ILE A 127 -12.03 13.60 5.18
N ASP A 128 -11.17 13.11 6.04
CA ASP A 128 -10.23 13.92 6.83
C ASP A 128 -8.94 14.07 6.01
N VAL A 129 -8.75 15.24 5.41
CA VAL A 129 -7.86 15.45 4.26
C VAL A 129 -6.41 15.66 4.67
N TYR A 130 -6.15 16.65 5.55
CA TYR A 130 -4.79 17.15 5.78
C TYR A 130 -4.14 16.53 7.02
N GLU A 131 -2.80 16.53 7.01
CA GLU A 131 -2.05 16.16 8.20
C GLU A 131 -2.24 17.19 9.34
N ASN A 132 -2.21 16.70 10.57
CA ASN A 132 -2.22 17.54 11.76
C ASN A 132 -1.51 16.84 12.92
N GLU A 133 -1.25 17.56 14.00
CA GLU A 133 -0.57 17.03 15.17
C GLU A 133 -1.35 15.85 15.77
N GLY A 134 -0.66 14.75 16.01
CA GLY A 134 -1.24 13.52 16.57
C GLY A 134 -1.98 12.62 15.57
N LYS A 135 -2.20 13.06 14.34
CA LYS A 135 -2.80 12.24 13.30
C LYS A 135 -1.83 11.16 12.82
N ARG A 136 -2.34 9.93 12.64
CA ARG A 136 -1.53 8.82 12.11
C ARG A 136 -1.18 9.08 10.64
N GLY A 137 0.07 8.79 10.27
CA GLY A 137 0.52 8.88 8.87
C GLY A 137 -0.09 7.81 7.96
N GLY A 138 0.00 8.04 6.64
CA GLY A 138 -0.59 7.18 5.62
C GLY A 138 -2.01 7.57 5.25
N ALA A 139 -2.73 6.68 4.57
CA ALA A 139 -4.13 6.80 4.23
C ALA A 139 -4.90 5.58 4.76
N TYR A 140 -6.19 5.71 4.94
CA TYR A 140 -7.03 4.64 5.49
C TYR A 140 -8.48 4.90 5.17
N SER A 141 -9.15 3.90 4.60
CA SER A 141 -10.59 3.89 4.40
C SER A 141 -11.27 2.84 5.27
N ALA A 142 -12.42 3.18 5.81
CA ALA A 142 -13.26 2.28 6.57
C ALA A 142 -14.70 2.39 6.10
N GLY A 143 -15.31 1.23 5.81
CA GLY A 143 -16.76 1.16 5.66
C GLY A 143 -17.44 1.45 7.00
N GLY A 144 -18.59 2.11 6.96
CA GLY A 144 -19.36 2.43 8.15
C GLY A 144 -20.78 2.85 7.84
N ASP A 145 -21.62 2.82 8.86
CA ASP A 145 -22.97 3.40 8.86
C ASP A 145 -22.87 4.74 9.61
N PRO A 146 -23.31 5.88 9.06
CA PRO A 146 -24.15 6.00 7.85
C PRO A 146 -23.39 6.09 6.51
N HIS A 147 -22.06 6.22 6.49
CA HIS A 147 -21.25 6.38 5.27
C HIS A 147 -19.80 5.90 5.50
N PRO A 148 -19.00 5.72 4.44
CA PRO A 148 -17.57 5.48 4.58
C PRO A 148 -16.86 6.66 5.25
N TYR A 149 -15.73 6.36 5.89
CA TYR A 149 -14.81 7.34 6.46
C TYR A 149 -13.43 7.15 5.85
N VAL A 150 -12.83 8.23 5.38
CA VAL A 150 -11.51 8.22 4.76
C VAL A 150 -10.58 9.15 5.52
N LEU A 151 -9.42 8.67 5.89
CA LEU A 151 -8.33 9.46 6.47
C LEU A 151 -7.22 9.57 5.46
N LEU A 152 -6.78 10.79 5.17
CA LEU A 152 -5.67 11.11 4.29
C LEU A 152 -4.62 11.95 5.03
N ASN A 153 -3.45 12.05 4.48
CA ASN A 153 -2.42 13.04 4.80
C ASN A 153 -2.00 13.70 3.48
N GLN A 154 -2.95 14.42 2.88
CA GLN A 154 -2.84 14.99 1.55
C GLN A 154 -1.67 15.96 1.44
N LYS A 155 -0.91 15.80 0.37
CA LYS A 155 0.11 16.71 -0.13
C LYS A 155 -0.22 17.04 -1.58
N ASP A 156 0.22 18.20 -2.05
CA ASP A 156 -0.08 18.66 -3.41
C ASP A 156 0.80 17.95 -4.46
N THR A 157 0.83 16.61 -4.41
CA THR A 157 1.64 15.76 -5.30
C THR A 157 0.77 14.82 -6.12
N LEU A 158 1.31 14.36 -7.25
CA LEU A 158 0.68 13.34 -8.09
C LEU A 158 0.41 12.04 -7.30
N ASP A 159 1.36 11.61 -6.47
CA ASP A 159 1.22 10.42 -5.63
C ASP A 159 0.04 10.55 -4.65
N SER A 160 -0.11 11.70 -4.00
CA SER A 160 -1.25 11.97 -3.14
C SER A 160 -2.59 11.97 -3.89
N MET A 161 -2.64 12.46 -5.13
CA MET A 161 -3.84 12.36 -5.95
C MET A 161 -4.21 10.91 -6.26
N PHE A 162 -3.22 10.05 -6.58
CA PHE A 162 -3.46 8.62 -6.75
C PHE A 162 -3.91 7.95 -5.45
N THR A 163 -3.39 8.37 -4.31
CA THR A 163 -3.84 7.88 -2.99
C THR A 163 -5.32 8.20 -2.75
N ILE A 164 -5.78 9.42 -3.06
CA ILE A 164 -7.20 9.77 -2.97
C ILE A 164 -8.06 8.87 -3.86
N ALA A 165 -7.60 8.60 -5.08
CA ALA A 165 -8.35 7.75 -6.02
C ALA A 165 -8.37 6.27 -5.61
N HIS A 166 -7.38 5.82 -4.83
CA HIS A 166 -7.28 4.46 -4.32
C HIS A 166 -8.21 4.22 -3.13
N GLU A 167 -8.30 5.17 -2.19
CA GLU A 167 -9.12 5.10 -0.99
C GLU A 167 -10.60 5.36 -1.28
#